data_bf0dc8b52c1c5262763ceba5d2b55ba5
#
_entry.id   bf0dc8b52c1c5262763ceba5d2b55ba5
#
_cell.length_a   1.000
_cell.length_b   1.000
_cell.length_c   1.000
_cell.angle_alpha   90.00
_cell.angle_beta   90.00
_cell.angle_gamma   90.00
#
_symmetry.space_group_name_H-M   'P 1'
#
loop_
_entity.id
_entity.type
_entity.pdbx_description
1 polymer ?
#
loop_
_entity_poly.entity_id
_entity_poly.type
_entity_poly.pdbx_seq_one_letter_code
_entity_poly.pdbx_strand_id
1 'polypeptide(L)'
;DYLAQLPPMYYKEYTPGTIFEFDYFEELRQFDTQYLSHTHSGIIRNIKLVFRCDEEDIVDFRNVSEGMTNTSFIFKIDGVDYIYRHPGDGTDSIINRRNEKTSLVKAKQLGIDPTYIYADVNEGWKISRFVPQFREPDYGSFADSKKVLSVLRKLHASDVKVDYGMRPWEDALSMQKLLTGKDPNCFAPHEALKAKIGRLYQMTLGDGVEKCFCHGDTYRPNWMLLPDGDVILID
;
A
#
# COMPACT_ATOMS: atom_id res chain seq x y z
N ASP A 1 -2.66 42.11 -19.07
CA ASP A 1 -1.81 41.30 -18.20
C ASP A 1 -2.61 40.91 -16.96
N TYR A 2 -2.97 39.64 -16.85
CA TYR A 2 -3.82 39.14 -15.76
C TYR A 2 -3.19 39.34 -14.37
N LEU A 3 -1.87 39.20 -14.28
CA LEU A 3 -1.14 39.36 -13.02
C LEU A 3 -1.16 40.80 -12.49
N ALA A 4 -1.26 41.77 -13.36
CA ALA A 4 -1.38 43.19 -12.96
C ALA A 4 -2.73 43.56 -12.37
N GLN A 5 -3.73 42.68 -12.50
CA GLN A 5 -5.10 42.91 -11.99
C GLN A 5 -5.32 42.23 -10.61
N LEU A 6 -4.34 41.43 -10.15
CA LEU A 6 -4.44 40.80 -8.84
C LEU A 6 -4.12 41.82 -7.74
N PRO A 7 -4.82 41.76 -6.59
CA PRO A 7 -4.44 42.58 -5.44
C PRO A 7 -2.99 42.26 -5.02
N PRO A 8 -2.25 43.24 -4.48
CA PRO A 8 -0.90 42.99 -4.02
C PRO A 8 -0.92 41.88 -2.97
N MET A 9 -0.19 40.82 -3.26
CA MET A 9 0.03 39.72 -2.31
C MET A 9 1.22 40.07 -1.42
N TYR A 10 0.97 40.09 -0.13
CA TYR A 10 2.04 40.18 0.86
C TYR A 10 2.48 38.75 1.22
N TYR A 11 3.76 38.48 1.15
CA TYR A 11 4.32 37.22 1.61
C TYR A 11 5.39 37.51 2.67
N LYS A 12 5.55 36.56 3.58
CA LYS A 12 6.62 36.56 4.54
C LYS A 12 7.54 35.40 4.17
N GLU A 13 8.80 35.72 3.94
CA GLU A 13 9.80 34.70 3.69
C GLU A 13 10.24 34.07 5.02
N TYR A 14 10.25 32.76 5.09
CA TYR A 14 10.75 32.02 6.23
C TYR A 14 12.07 31.34 5.86
N THR A 15 12.98 31.29 6.82
CA THR A 15 14.23 30.56 6.65
C THR A 15 13.91 29.07 6.49
N PRO A 16 14.56 28.36 5.54
CA PRO A 16 14.40 26.92 5.41
C PRO A 16 14.61 26.22 6.76
N GLY A 17 13.72 25.28 7.11
CA GLY A 17 13.72 24.58 8.40
C GLY A 17 12.98 25.27 9.55
N THR A 18 12.33 26.44 9.30
CA THR A 18 11.47 27.10 10.31
C THR A 18 9.98 26.81 10.11
N ILE A 19 9.62 26.17 9.03
CA ILE A 19 8.24 25.72 8.75
C ILE A 19 8.21 24.22 8.89
N PHE A 20 7.31 23.74 9.72
CA PHE A 20 7.04 22.32 9.92
C PHE A 20 5.60 22.05 9.54
N GLU A 21 5.39 21.08 8.68
CA GLU A 21 4.08 20.59 8.29
C GLU A 21 3.84 19.24 8.94
N PHE A 22 2.67 19.08 9.55
CA PHE A 22 2.25 17.86 10.19
C PHE A 22 0.89 17.45 9.62
N ASP A 23 0.84 16.31 8.97
CA ASP A 23 -0.43 15.74 8.48
C ASP A 23 -1.17 15.01 9.60
N TYR A 24 -0.39 14.49 10.55
CA TYR A 24 -0.91 13.71 11.68
C TYR A 24 -0.29 14.17 13.00
N PHE A 25 -1.02 13.98 14.07
CA PHE A 25 -0.56 14.34 15.41
C PHE A 25 0.68 13.53 15.88
N GLU A 26 0.82 12.33 15.36
CA GLU A 26 1.96 11.46 15.66
C GLU A 26 3.27 12.07 15.15
N GLU A 27 3.22 12.86 14.10
CA GLU A 27 4.37 13.63 13.60
C GLU A 27 4.75 14.77 14.54
N LEU A 28 3.75 15.42 15.15
CA LEU A 28 3.99 16.44 16.15
C LEU A 28 4.75 15.88 17.35
N ARG A 29 4.49 14.63 17.75
CA ARG A 29 5.22 13.96 18.84
C ARG A 29 6.70 13.74 18.52
N GLN A 30 7.06 13.54 17.27
CA GLN A 30 8.47 13.44 16.86
C GLN A 30 9.18 14.79 16.95
N PHE A 31 8.48 15.86 16.67
CA PHE A 31 9.01 17.22 16.74
C PHE A 31 9.05 17.74 18.18
N ASP A 32 7.96 17.56 18.93
CA ASP A 32 7.83 17.96 20.31
C ASP A 32 7.76 16.74 21.24
N THR A 33 8.91 16.36 21.80
CA THR A 33 9.02 15.22 22.71
C THR A 33 8.27 15.42 24.03
N GLN A 34 7.81 16.65 24.34
CA GLN A 34 6.98 16.96 25.51
C GLN A 34 5.48 16.85 25.19
N TYR A 35 5.11 16.66 23.93
CA TYR A 35 3.74 16.41 23.56
C TYR A 35 3.34 14.98 23.90
N LEU A 36 2.93 14.78 25.16
CA LEU A 36 2.78 13.46 25.76
C LEU A 36 1.39 12.84 25.63
N SER A 37 0.35 13.62 25.37
CA SER A 37 -1.00 13.07 25.34
C SER A 37 -1.75 13.46 24.07
N HIS A 38 -2.30 12.46 23.43
CA HIS A 38 -3.16 12.65 22.28
C HIS A 38 -4.42 11.79 22.39
N THR A 39 -5.31 12.21 23.25
CA THR A 39 -6.55 11.46 23.59
C THR A 39 -7.54 11.30 22.45
N HIS A 40 -7.31 11.96 21.30
CA HIS A 40 -8.25 11.98 20.18
C HIS A 40 -7.69 11.42 18.87
N SER A 41 -6.45 10.96 18.84
CA SER A 41 -5.89 10.34 17.63
C SER A 41 -6.63 9.05 17.27
N GLY A 42 -7.19 9.01 16.07
CA GLY A 42 -7.79 7.80 15.51
C GLY A 42 -6.76 6.68 15.38
N ILE A 43 -5.53 7.03 15.03
CA ILE A 43 -4.42 6.09 14.84
C ILE A 43 -3.99 5.45 16.15
N ILE A 44 -3.75 6.24 17.20
CA ILE A 44 -3.43 5.71 18.53
C ILE A 44 -4.54 4.81 19.04
N ARG A 45 -5.80 5.22 18.88
CA ARG A 45 -6.96 4.39 19.23
C ARG A 45 -6.96 3.05 18.47
N ASN A 46 -6.65 3.06 17.19
CA ASN A 46 -6.60 1.85 16.37
C ASN A 46 -5.47 0.92 16.80
N ILE A 47 -4.29 1.46 17.11
CA ILE A 47 -3.16 0.69 17.64
C ILE A 47 -3.52 0.06 18.99
N LYS A 48 -4.06 0.85 19.92
CA LYS A 48 -4.52 0.35 21.23
C LYS A 48 -5.55 -0.78 21.08
N LEU A 49 -6.47 -0.66 20.14
CA LEU A 49 -7.47 -1.69 19.86
C LEU A 49 -6.83 -3.02 19.44
N VAL A 50 -5.83 -2.98 18.57
CA VAL A 50 -5.18 -4.17 18.02
C VAL A 50 -4.25 -4.82 19.06
N PHE A 51 -3.46 -4.03 19.79
CA PHE A 51 -2.45 -4.54 20.71
C PHE A 51 -2.95 -4.67 22.16
N ARG A 52 -4.08 -4.06 22.49
CA ARG A 52 -4.65 -4.02 23.84
C ARG A 52 -3.65 -3.43 24.87
N CYS A 53 -2.98 -2.37 24.46
CA CYS A 53 -1.96 -1.65 25.23
C CYS A 53 -2.45 -0.26 25.63
N ASP A 54 -1.71 0.41 26.49
CA ASP A 54 -1.92 1.82 26.79
C ASP A 54 -1.13 2.71 25.83
N GLU A 55 -1.42 4.02 25.82
CA GLU A 55 -0.78 4.96 24.90
C GLU A 55 0.72 5.08 25.16
N GLU A 56 1.11 4.99 26.43
CA GLU A 56 2.50 5.07 26.88
C GLU A 56 3.36 3.90 26.39
N ASP A 57 2.73 2.77 26.05
CA ASP A 57 3.43 1.61 25.50
C ASP A 57 3.81 1.80 24.01
N ILE A 58 3.20 2.80 23.36
CA ILE A 58 3.40 3.07 21.93
C ILE A 58 4.47 4.16 21.80
N VAL A 59 5.65 3.78 21.36
CA VAL A 59 6.82 4.68 21.33
C VAL A 59 7.50 4.67 19.96
N ASP A 60 8.49 5.53 19.77
CA ASP A 60 9.38 5.57 18.59
C ASP A 60 8.63 5.73 17.26
N PHE A 61 7.67 6.66 17.19
CA PHE A 61 7.00 7.00 15.93
C PHE A 61 7.97 7.58 14.91
N ARG A 62 7.95 7.03 13.69
CA ARG A 62 8.81 7.45 12.57
C ARG A 62 8.02 7.42 11.27
N ASN A 63 8.01 8.51 10.52
CA ASN A 63 7.39 8.53 9.20
C ASN A 63 8.16 7.64 8.22
N VAL A 64 7.41 6.97 7.36
CA VAL A 64 7.94 6.28 6.19
C VAL A 64 7.54 7.09 4.97
N SER A 65 8.51 7.79 4.39
CA SER A 65 8.30 8.68 3.23
C SER A 65 8.15 7.95 1.89
N GLU A 66 8.02 6.62 1.89
CA GLU A 66 7.93 5.80 0.69
C GLU A 66 6.49 5.35 0.44
N GLY A 67 5.90 5.82 -0.66
CA GLY A 67 4.58 5.42 -1.13
C GLY A 67 3.85 6.55 -1.84
N MET A 68 3.32 6.29 -3.04
CA MET A 68 2.63 7.32 -3.83
C MET A 68 1.20 7.62 -3.34
N THR A 69 0.58 6.72 -2.59
CA THR A 69 -0.86 6.80 -2.29
C THR A 69 -1.22 6.60 -0.82
N ASN A 70 -0.30 6.16 0.01
CA ASN A 70 -0.60 5.85 1.41
C ASN A 70 0.39 6.55 2.33
N THR A 71 -0.09 7.00 3.48
CA THR A 71 0.78 7.48 4.55
C THR A 71 1.08 6.33 5.50
N SER A 72 2.35 6.15 5.80
CA SER A 72 2.80 5.06 6.67
C SER A 72 3.75 5.58 7.72
N PHE A 73 3.68 5.01 8.92
CA PHE A 73 4.67 5.24 9.98
C PHE A 73 4.97 3.99 10.75
N ILE A 74 6.19 3.96 11.25
CA ILE A 74 6.68 2.91 12.13
C ILE A 74 6.47 3.37 13.56
N PHE A 75 6.08 2.45 14.41
CA PHE A 75 5.99 2.63 15.86
C PHE A 75 6.50 1.37 16.56
N LYS A 76 6.76 1.46 17.86
CA LYS A 76 7.28 0.35 18.64
C LYS A 76 6.38 0.04 19.85
N ILE A 77 6.17 -1.25 20.08
CA ILE A 77 5.54 -1.78 21.30
C ILE A 77 6.39 -2.95 21.79
N ASP A 78 6.71 -2.99 23.07
CA ASP A 78 7.53 -4.05 23.70
C ASP A 78 8.84 -4.33 22.97
N GLY A 79 9.49 -3.28 22.44
CA GLY A 79 10.75 -3.38 21.72
C GLY A 79 10.61 -3.91 20.28
N VAL A 80 9.41 -4.18 19.78
CA VAL A 80 9.14 -4.66 18.43
C VAL A 80 8.62 -3.52 17.57
N ASP A 81 9.22 -3.34 16.40
CA ASP A 81 8.77 -2.36 15.41
C ASP A 81 7.58 -2.88 14.60
N TYR A 82 6.60 -2.01 14.39
CA TYR A 82 5.41 -2.22 13.58
C TYR A 82 5.24 -1.08 12.60
N ILE A 83 4.54 -1.33 11.51
CA ILE A 83 4.17 -0.31 10.54
C ILE A 83 2.65 -0.17 10.50
N TYR A 84 2.18 1.07 10.66
CA TYR A 84 0.79 1.45 10.43
C TYR A 84 0.69 2.09 9.05
N ARG A 85 -0.24 1.63 8.24
CA ARG A 85 -0.53 2.20 6.93
C ARG A 85 -1.93 2.79 6.93
N HIS A 86 -2.02 4.09 6.69
CA HIS A 86 -3.27 4.80 6.48
C HIS A 86 -3.58 4.81 4.98
N PRO A 87 -4.82 4.49 4.56
CA PRO A 87 -5.19 4.51 3.15
C PRO A 87 -5.16 5.94 2.61
N GLY A 88 -4.67 6.10 1.39
CA GLY A 88 -4.75 7.38 0.70
C GLY A 88 -6.17 7.72 0.25
N ASP A 89 -6.45 9.00 0.13
CA ASP A 89 -7.75 9.52 -0.30
C ASP A 89 -8.20 8.91 -1.65
N GLY A 90 -9.47 8.53 -1.72
CA GLY A 90 -10.09 8.00 -2.94
C GLY A 90 -9.78 6.53 -3.25
N THR A 91 -8.92 5.85 -2.47
CA THR A 91 -8.59 4.44 -2.72
C THR A 91 -9.78 3.50 -2.47
N ASP A 92 -10.76 3.90 -1.68
CA ASP A 92 -11.96 3.11 -1.36
C ASP A 92 -12.86 2.87 -2.58
N SER A 93 -12.77 3.73 -3.59
CA SER A 93 -13.49 3.54 -4.86
C SER A 93 -12.85 2.49 -5.76
N ILE A 94 -11.60 2.10 -5.48
CA ILE A 94 -10.79 1.21 -6.33
C ILE A 94 -10.52 -0.13 -5.63
N ILE A 95 -10.29 -0.11 -4.31
CA ILE A 95 -9.86 -1.27 -3.53
C ILE A 95 -11.02 -1.86 -2.73
N ASN A 96 -11.33 -3.14 -2.95
CA ASN A 96 -12.25 -3.87 -2.10
C ASN A 96 -11.51 -4.35 -0.82
N ARG A 97 -11.69 -3.62 0.28
CA ARG A 97 -10.99 -3.87 1.56
C ARG A 97 -11.25 -5.25 2.17
N ARG A 98 -12.41 -5.86 1.92
CA ARG A 98 -12.69 -7.23 2.38
C ARG A 98 -11.88 -8.26 1.62
N ASN A 99 -11.76 -8.08 0.31
CA ASN A 99 -10.94 -8.94 -0.54
C ASN A 99 -9.46 -8.78 -0.17
N GLU A 100 -8.97 -7.54 0.01
CA GLU A 100 -7.62 -7.24 0.48
C GLU A 100 -7.32 -7.96 1.80
N LYS A 101 -8.15 -7.78 2.82
CA LYS A 101 -7.99 -8.46 4.11
C LYS A 101 -7.98 -9.99 3.98
N THR A 102 -8.87 -10.55 3.16
CA THR A 102 -8.92 -11.99 2.93
C THR A 102 -7.62 -12.48 2.30
N SER A 103 -7.10 -11.77 1.29
CA SER A 103 -5.82 -12.08 0.64
C SER A 103 -4.66 -12.04 1.62
N LEU A 104 -4.56 -10.97 2.44
CA LEU A 104 -3.51 -10.82 3.46
C LEU A 104 -3.52 -11.97 4.48
N VAL A 105 -4.71 -12.35 4.97
CA VAL A 105 -4.85 -13.50 5.89
C VAL A 105 -4.37 -14.80 5.23
N LYS A 106 -4.74 -15.03 3.97
CA LYS A 106 -4.32 -16.23 3.22
C LYS A 106 -2.82 -16.22 2.93
N ALA A 107 -2.26 -15.08 2.52
CA ALA A 107 -0.82 -14.92 2.32
C ALA A 107 -0.02 -15.22 3.59
N LYS A 108 -0.50 -14.73 4.75
CA LYS A 108 0.10 -15.05 6.06
C LYS A 108 0.03 -16.55 6.36
N GLN A 109 -1.13 -17.19 6.18
CA GLN A 109 -1.31 -18.63 6.42
C GLN A 109 -0.38 -19.48 5.56
N LEU A 110 -0.11 -19.04 4.33
CA LEU A 110 0.85 -19.65 3.43
C LEU A 110 2.32 -19.33 3.77
N GLY A 111 2.57 -18.38 4.69
CA GLY A 111 3.91 -17.88 4.98
C GLY A 111 4.55 -17.14 3.79
N ILE A 112 3.73 -16.49 2.98
CA ILE A 112 4.15 -15.59 1.89
C ILE A 112 4.41 -14.20 2.46
N ASP A 113 3.44 -13.66 3.22
CA ASP A 113 3.58 -12.45 4.02
C ASP A 113 3.36 -12.77 5.52
N PRO A 114 4.41 -13.11 6.25
CA PRO A 114 4.30 -13.37 7.69
C PRO A 114 4.15 -12.09 8.53
N THR A 115 4.29 -10.92 7.92
CA THR A 115 4.31 -9.62 8.63
C THR A 115 2.91 -9.14 8.99
N TYR A 116 1.88 -9.55 8.25
CA TYR A 116 0.50 -9.09 8.43
C TYR A 116 -0.01 -9.35 9.87
N ILE A 117 -0.60 -8.32 10.49
CA ILE A 117 -1.22 -8.39 11.82
C ILE A 117 -2.72 -8.14 11.74
N TYR A 118 -3.12 -6.97 11.22
CA TYR A 118 -4.51 -6.55 11.19
C TYR A 118 -4.79 -5.63 9.99
N ALA A 119 -6.01 -5.70 9.47
CA ALA A 119 -6.55 -4.71 8.53
C ALA A 119 -8.01 -4.43 8.87
N ASP A 120 -8.38 -3.15 8.89
CA ASP A 120 -9.75 -2.71 9.03
C ASP A 120 -10.43 -2.63 7.65
N VAL A 121 -11.59 -3.26 7.53
CA VAL A 121 -12.31 -3.31 6.24
C VAL A 121 -13.20 -2.09 5.99
N ASN A 122 -13.45 -1.28 7.01
CA ASN A 122 -14.32 -0.10 6.89
C ASN A 122 -13.49 1.17 6.64
N GLU A 123 -12.41 1.33 7.40
CA GLU A 123 -11.53 2.50 7.31
C GLU A 123 -10.28 2.26 6.47
N GLY A 124 -9.99 1.00 6.10
CA GLY A 124 -8.92 0.64 5.16
C GLY A 124 -7.50 0.69 5.72
N TRP A 125 -7.30 1.04 6.99
CA TRP A 125 -5.96 1.03 7.59
C TRP A 125 -5.50 -0.38 7.91
N LYS A 126 -4.18 -0.58 7.92
CA LYS A 126 -3.59 -1.88 8.27
C LYS A 126 -2.36 -1.72 9.15
N ILE A 127 -2.08 -2.76 9.91
CA ILE A 127 -0.88 -2.91 10.72
C ILE A 127 -0.15 -4.19 10.33
N SER A 128 1.14 -4.07 10.14
CA SER A 128 2.06 -5.18 9.91
C SER A 128 3.26 -5.07 10.83
N ARG A 129 3.94 -6.18 11.10
CA ARG A 129 5.23 -6.16 11.76
C ARG A 129 6.25 -5.52 10.81
N PHE A 130 7.00 -4.54 11.29
CA PHE A 130 8.10 -4.01 10.52
C PHE A 130 9.27 -5.00 10.57
N VAL A 131 9.73 -5.38 9.41
CA VAL A 131 10.89 -6.27 9.26
C VAL A 131 11.94 -5.50 8.47
N PRO A 132 13.12 -5.28 9.04
CA PRO A 132 14.17 -4.58 8.30
C PRO A 132 14.56 -5.40 7.09
N GLN A 133 14.43 -4.79 5.93
CA GLN A 133 14.86 -5.38 4.66
C GLN A 133 16.38 -5.41 4.61
N PHE A 134 16.95 -6.54 4.24
CA PHE A 134 18.38 -6.62 3.96
C PHE A 134 18.69 -5.92 2.62
N ARG A 135 17.96 -6.29 1.58
CA ARG A 135 17.97 -5.66 0.25
C ARG A 135 16.80 -6.15 -0.58
N GLU A 136 16.56 -5.49 -1.68
CA GLU A 136 15.69 -6.00 -2.73
C GLU A 136 16.36 -7.18 -3.47
N PRO A 137 15.58 -8.12 -4.02
CA PRO A 137 16.12 -9.14 -4.90
C PRO A 137 16.76 -8.55 -6.16
N ASP A 138 17.91 -9.07 -6.54
CA ASP A 138 18.53 -8.79 -7.82
C ASP A 138 18.04 -9.79 -8.87
N TYR A 139 17.21 -9.36 -9.80
CA TYR A 139 16.69 -10.22 -10.87
C TYR A 139 17.75 -10.64 -11.90
N GLY A 140 18.91 -9.99 -11.93
CA GLY A 140 20.09 -10.45 -12.68
C GLY A 140 20.79 -11.63 -12.00
N SER A 141 20.55 -11.84 -10.70
CA SER A 141 21.06 -12.97 -9.95
C SER A 141 20.18 -14.21 -10.09
N PHE A 142 20.74 -15.30 -10.60
CA PHE A 142 20.02 -16.58 -10.67
C PHE A 142 19.58 -17.08 -9.29
N ALA A 143 20.38 -16.86 -8.26
CA ALA A 143 20.07 -17.27 -6.89
C ALA A 143 18.85 -16.52 -6.33
N ASP A 144 18.78 -15.21 -6.52
CA ASP A 144 17.64 -14.41 -6.07
C ASP A 144 16.39 -14.72 -6.90
N SER A 145 16.52 -14.79 -8.22
CA SER A 145 15.41 -15.16 -9.11
C SER A 145 14.83 -16.52 -8.75
N LYS A 146 15.66 -17.49 -8.41
CA LYS A 146 15.21 -18.82 -7.95
C LYS A 146 14.39 -18.72 -6.65
N LYS A 147 14.80 -17.90 -5.69
CA LYS A 147 14.08 -17.68 -4.43
C LYS A 147 12.72 -17.03 -4.69
N VAL A 148 12.67 -15.95 -5.46
CA VAL A 148 11.44 -15.25 -5.85
C VAL A 148 10.47 -16.22 -6.54
N LEU A 149 10.92 -16.97 -7.54
CA LEU A 149 10.11 -17.95 -8.24
C LEU A 149 9.63 -19.09 -7.35
N SER A 150 10.40 -19.47 -6.33
CA SER A 150 9.98 -20.47 -5.35
C SER A 150 8.80 -19.97 -4.51
N VAL A 151 8.80 -18.69 -4.09
CA VAL A 151 7.69 -18.07 -3.37
C VAL A 151 6.46 -18.00 -4.25
N LEU A 152 6.60 -17.54 -5.50
CA LEU A 152 5.49 -17.50 -6.45
C LEU A 152 4.90 -18.88 -6.71
N ARG A 153 5.76 -19.89 -6.90
CA ARG A 153 5.31 -21.28 -7.08
C ARG A 153 4.53 -21.80 -5.87
N LYS A 154 4.98 -21.50 -4.66
CA LYS A 154 4.27 -21.85 -3.43
C LYS A 154 2.88 -21.20 -3.39
N LEU A 155 2.78 -19.93 -3.76
CA LEU A 155 1.53 -19.20 -3.83
C LEU A 155 0.58 -19.79 -4.88
N HIS A 156 1.05 -19.95 -6.12
CA HIS A 156 0.24 -20.42 -7.25
C HIS A 156 -0.18 -21.89 -7.15
N ALA A 157 0.64 -22.73 -6.50
CA ALA A 157 0.33 -24.14 -6.27
C ALA A 157 -0.50 -24.38 -5.01
N SER A 158 -0.91 -23.33 -4.29
CA SER A 158 -1.73 -23.46 -3.10
C SER A 158 -3.18 -23.83 -3.43
N ASP A 159 -3.84 -24.55 -2.52
CA ASP A 159 -5.27 -24.89 -2.63
C ASP A 159 -6.20 -23.73 -2.21
N VAL A 160 -5.67 -22.52 -2.05
CA VAL A 160 -6.46 -21.35 -1.66
C VAL A 160 -7.46 -21.01 -2.75
N LYS A 161 -8.71 -20.96 -2.36
CA LYS A 161 -9.83 -20.52 -3.22
C LYS A 161 -10.42 -19.24 -2.64
N VAL A 162 -10.71 -18.31 -3.53
CA VAL A 162 -11.42 -17.06 -3.24
C VAL A 162 -12.48 -16.87 -4.32
N ASP A 163 -13.55 -16.14 -3.98
CA ASP A 163 -14.67 -15.86 -4.88
C ASP A 163 -14.51 -14.56 -5.68
N TYR A 164 -13.33 -13.98 -5.63
CA TYR A 164 -12.95 -12.80 -6.40
C TYR A 164 -11.66 -13.07 -7.19
N GLY A 165 -11.34 -12.18 -8.11
CA GLY A 165 -10.13 -12.31 -8.93
C GLY A 165 -9.82 -11.02 -9.66
N MET A 166 -8.63 -10.95 -10.21
CA MET A 166 -8.22 -9.87 -11.10
C MET A 166 -9.07 -9.90 -12.37
N ARG A 167 -9.63 -8.77 -12.70
CA ARG A 167 -10.42 -8.55 -13.93
C ARG A 167 -9.90 -7.29 -14.61
N PRO A 168 -8.67 -7.31 -15.12
CA PRO A 168 -7.96 -6.10 -15.54
C PRO A 168 -8.71 -5.30 -16.62
N TRP A 169 -9.48 -5.95 -17.47
CA TRP A 169 -10.29 -5.27 -18.48
C TRP A 169 -11.49 -4.56 -17.85
N GLU A 170 -12.28 -5.24 -17.04
CA GLU A 170 -13.44 -4.67 -16.36
C GLU A 170 -13.03 -3.59 -15.36
N ASP A 171 -11.92 -3.79 -14.67
CA ASP A 171 -11.37 -2.82 -13.72
C ASP A 171 -10.92 -1.55 -14.45
N ALA A 172 -10.23 -1.67 -15.59
CA ALA A 172 -9.86 -0.54 -16.44
C ALA A 172 -11.08 0.23 -16.95
N LEU A 173 -12.14 -0.48 -17.38
CA LEU A 173 -13.39 0.16 -17.80
C LEU A 173 -14.10 0.87 -16.64
N SER A 174 -14.02 0.33 -15.44
CA SER A 174 -14.59 0.95 -14.24
C SER A 174 -13.83 2.20 -13.85
N MET A 175 -12.50 2.15 -13.86
CA MET A 175 -11.64 3.33 -13.63
C MET A 175 -11.88 4.43 -14.67
N GLN A 176 -12.08 4.07 -15.95
CA GLN A 176 -12.42 5.05 -16.98
C GLN A 176 -13.71 5.82 -16.65
N LYS A 177 -14.69 5.18 -16.03
CA LYS A 177 -15.94 5.86 -15.62
C LYS A 177 -15.72 6.90 -14.51
N LEU A 178 -14.64 6.79 -13.73
CA LEU A 178 -14.30 7.75 -12.69
C LEU A 178 -13.71 9.05 -13.26
N LEU A 179 -13.33 9.07 -14.55
CA LEU A 179 -12.83 10.26 -15.24
C LEU A 179 -13.96 11.24 -15.59
N THR A 180 -14.84 11.54 -14.64
CA THR A 180 -15.95 12.47 -14.84
C THR A 180 -15.44 13.88 -15.16
N GLY A 181 -15.93 14.49 -16.23
CA GLY A 181 -15.51 15.82 -16.66
C GLY A 181 -14.12 15.89 -17.31
N LYS A 182 -13.46 14.77 -17.51
CA LYS A 182 -12.23 14.64 -18.28
C LYS A 182 -12.52 13.94 -19.61
N ASP A 183 -11.83 14.37 -20.67
CA ASP A 183 -11.88 13.64 -21.93
C ASP A 183 -11.04 12.36 -21.84
N PRO A 184 -11.66 11.17 -21.86
CA PRO A 184 -10.92 9.91 -21.83
C PRO A 184 -10.07 9.71 -23.09
N ASN A 185 -10.35 10.48 -24.15
CA ASN A 185 -9.64 10.45 -25.42
C ASN A 185 -8.57 11.54 -25.53
N CYS A 186 -8.08 12.05 -24.39
CA CYS A 186 -7.07 13.12 -24.36
C CYS A 186 -5.76 12.75 -25.09
N PHE A 187 -5.55 11.49 -25.39
CA PHE A 187 -4.48 11.03 -26.29
C PHE A 187 -5.07 10.20 -27.44
N ALA A 188 -4.77 10.62 -28.66
CA ALA A 188 -4.99 9.78 -29.81
C ALA A 188 -3.95 8.63 -29.76
N PRO A 189 -4.26 7.42 -29.89
CA PRO A 189 -5.34 6.61 -30.43
C PRO A 189 -6.10 5.80 -29.34
N HIS A 190 -6.57 6.42 -28.28
CA HIS A 190 -7.20 5.76 -27.12
C HIS A 190 -8.25 4.71 -27.52
N GLU A 191 -9.26 5.09 -28.32
CA GLU A 191 -10.33 4.17 -28.71
C GLU A 191 -9.84 3.00 -29.59
N ALA A 192 -8.86 3.26 -30.44
CA ALA A 192 -8.28 2.19 -31.27
C ALA A 192 -7.50 1.16 -30.43
N LEU A 193 -6.74 1.64 -29.42
CA LEU A 193 -6.02 0.78 -28.48
C LEU A 193 -6.98 0.02 -27.58
N LYS A 194 -8.00 0.68 -27.05
CA LYS A 194 -9.06 0.07 -26.24
C LYS A 194 -9.75 -1.07 -27.00
N ALA A 195 -10.12 -0.84 -28.27
CA ALA A 195 -10.70 -1.87 -29.09
C ALA A 195 -9.76 -3.07 -29.33
N LYS A 196 -8.46 -2.83 -29.52
CA LYS A 196 -7.44 -3.89 -29.66
C LYS A 196 -7.30 -4.70 -28.39
N ILE A 197 -7.16 -4.04 -27.23
CA ILE A 197 -7.05 -4.68 -25.92
C ILE A 197 -8.30 -5.51 -25.62
N GLY A 198 -9.49 -4.95 -25.88
CA GLY A 198 -10.73 -5.68 -25.70
C GLY A 198 -10.81 -6.98 -26.53
N ARG A 199 -10.32 -6.96 -27.77
CA ARG A 199 -10.23 -8.19 -28.59
C ARG A 199 -9.24 -9.20 -28.00
N LEU A 200 -8.06 -8.75 -27.58
CA LEU A 200 -7.08 -9.63 -26.93
C LEU A 200 -7.65 -10.24 -25.66
N TYR A 201 -8.34 -9.45 -24.84
CA TYR A 201 -9.00 -9.95 -23.64
C TYR A 201 -10.03 -11.05 -23.95
N GLN A 202 -10.88 -10.85 -24.97
CA GLN A 202 -11.83 -11.89 -25.38
C GLN A 202 -11.13 -13.20 -25.80
N MET A 203 -9.96 -13.13 -26.40
CA MET A 203 -9.19 -14.32 -26.75
C MET A 203 -8.69 -15.07 -25.50
N THR A 204 -8.33 -14.37 -24.43
CA THR A 204 -7.86 -15.01 -23.19
C THR A 204 -8.96 -15.72 -22.41
N LEU A 205 -10.23 -15.37 -22.61
CA LEU A 205 -11.35 -16.00 -21.90
C LEU A 205 -11.54 -17.49 -22.25
N GLY A 206 -11.02 -17.92 -23.41
CA GLY A 206 -11.14 -19.28 -23.90
C GLY A 206 -9.82 -20.06 -23.95
N ASP A 207 -8.74 -19.55 -23.38
CA ASP A 207 -7.41 -20.16 -23.50
C ASP A 207 -7.19 -21.39 -22.59
N GLY A 208 -8.18 -21.70 -21.72
CA GLY A 208 -8.13 -22.88 -20.85
C GLY A 208 -7.12 -22.81 -19.71
N VAL A 209 -6.56 -21.63 -19.43
CA VAL A 209 -5.61 -21.44 -18.33
C VAL A 209 -6.33 -21.61 -16.99
N GLU A 210 -5.76 -22.44 -16.14
CA GLU A 210 -6.28 -22.70 -14.80
C GLU A 210 -6.04 -21.49 -13.90
N LYS A 211 -7.09 -21.04 -13.19
CA LYS A 211 -6.98 -19.92 -12.26
C LYS A 211 -6.39 -20.38 -10.94
N CYS A 212 -5.41 -19.65 -10.44
CA CYS A 212 -4.81 -19.88 -9.12
C CYS A 212 -4.82 -18.61 -8.28
N PHE A 213 -4.50 -18.76 -6.99
CA PHE A 213 -4.34 -17.63 -6.10
C PHE A 213 -3.04 -16.91 -6.43
N CYS A 214 -3.13 -15.65 -6.84
CA CYS A 214 -2.01 -14.82 -7.29
C CYS A 214 -1.88 -13.59 -6.43
N HIS A 215 -0.68 -13.04 -6.34
CA HIS A 215 -0.44 -11.74 -5.67
C HIS A 215 -1.03 -10.58 -6.49
N GLY A 216 -0.80 -10.59 -7.79
CA GLY A 216 -1.31 -9.55 -8.70
C GLY A 216 -0.40 -8.33 -8.85
N ASP A 217 0.46 -8.05 -7.90
CA ASP A 217 1.44 -6.96 -7.94
C ASP A 217 2.81 -7.45 -7.44
N THR A 218 3.54 -8.08 -8.32
CA THR A 218 4.90 -8.56 -8.04
C THR A 218 5.96 -7.50 -8.34
N TYR A 219 5.62 -6.24 -8.11
CA TYR A 219 6.53 -5.12 -8.24
C TYR A 219 7.73 -5.27 -7.29
N ARG A 220 8.90 -4.85 -7.75
CA ARG A 220 10.17 -5.12 -7.06
C ARG A 220 10.22 -4.67 -5.60
N PRO A 221 9.72 -3.48 -5.21
CA PRO A 221 9.67 -3.05 -3.82
C PRO A 221 8.78 -3.90 -2.89
N ASN A 222 7.84 -4.69 -3.44
CA ASN A 222 7.01 -5.59 -2.64
C ASN A 222 7.77 -6.87 -2.24
N TRP A 223 8.97 -7.08 -2.76
CA TRP A 223 9.84 -8.19 -2.40
C TRP A 223 10.88 -7.78 -1.38
N MET A 224 11.00 -8.55 -0.33
CA MET A 224 12.00 -8.32 0.71
C MET A 224 12.90 -9.54 0.85
N LEU A 225 14.19 -9.37 0.60
CA LEU A 225 15.21 -10.35 0.98
C LEU A 225 15.62 -10.04 2.42
N LEU A 226 15.47 -11.02 3.30
CA LEU A 226 15.72 -10.90 4.72
C LEU A 226 17.18 -11.22 5.06
N PRO A 227 17.68 -10.80 6.25
CA PRO A 227 19.07 -11.10 6.68
C PRO A 227 19.40 -12.58 6.76
N ASP A 228 18.43 -13.45 7.05
CA ASP A 228 18.58 -14.91 7.07
C ASP A 228 18.58 -15.55 5.67
N GLY A 229 18.35 -14.73 4.65
CA GLY A 229 18.34 -15.14 3.25
C GLY A 229 16.98 -15.61 2.74
N ASP A 230 15.94 -15.56 3.55
CA ASP A 230 14.57 -15.82 3.11
C ASP A 230 14.03 -14.63 2.27
N VAL A 231 13.05 -14.94 1.43
CA VAL A 231 12.34 -13.95 0.61
C VAL A 231 10.87 -13.97 0.96
N ILE A 232 10.33 -12.81 1.26
CA ILE A 232 8.89 -12.60 1.47
C ILE A 232 8.33 -11.65 0.42
N LEU A 233 7.04 -11.75 0.18
CA LEU A 233 6.28 -10.89 -0.72
C LEU A 233 5.17 -10.25 0.08
N ILE A 234 5.24 -8.93 0.23
CA ILE A 234 4.33 -8.12 1.04
C ILE A 234 3.35 -7.33 0.16
N ASP A 235 2.31 -6.79 0.78
CA ASP A 235 1.28 -5.89 0.24
C ASP A 235 0.22 -6.63 -0.59
#